data_36d7293304862965ddcd9b2dd91f3983
#
_entry.id   36d7293304862965ddcd9b2dd91f3983
#
_cell.length_a   1.000
_cell.length_b   1.000
_cell.length_c   1.000
_cell.angle_alpha   90.00
_cell.angle_beta   90.00
_cell.angle_gamma   90.00
#
_symmetry.space_group_name_H-M   'P 1'
#
loop_
_entity.id
_entity.type
_entity.pdbx_description
1 polymer ?
#
loop_
_entity_poly.entity_id
_entity_poly.type
_entity_poly.pdbx_seq_one_letter_code
_entity_poly.pdbx_strand_id
1 'polypeptide(L)'
;VGANTGFLGGPSVLSNMGQDDWVPRRFTNLSSRLVKQNGVIFFGLFAIAIIILTQGNVKFLVVFYSINVFITFTLSLLGLVVYWCTHRKKEKWFRRMLLSLLATVICAIILADVISKQFDSGGWEALLTTVIMVTLCVFLKRYYNKYEKLKKKLDKTLEVSIGTDKITNHPIQQDAPTAVFLVSGLG
;
A
#
# COMPACT_ATOMS: atom_id res chain seq x y z
N VAL A 1 -7.03 18.17 16.89
CA VAL A 1 -7.04 18.28 15.42
C VAL A 1 -6.11 17.22 14.79
N GLY A 2 -4.82 17.14 15.18
CA GLY A 2 -3.86 16.19 14.57
C GLY A 2 -4.25 14.71 14.69
N ALA A 3 -4.73 14.27 15.85
CA ALA A 3 -5.18 12.89 16.05
C ALA A 3 -6.35 12.53 15.11
N ASN A 4 -7.31 13.42 14.92
CA ASN A 4 -8.45 13.21 14.04
C ASN A 4 -7.99 13.03 12.58
N THR A 5 -7.02 13.82 12.12
CA THR A 5 -6.44 13.69 10.78
C THR A 5 -5.75 12.33 10.59
N GLY A 6 -5.03 11.84 11.61
CA GLY A 6 -4.40 10.52 11.59
C GLY A 6 -5.41 9.38 11.47
N PHE A 7 -6.51 9.43 12.22
CA PHE A 7 -7.58 8.41 12.17
C PHE A 7 -8.45 8.45 10.90
N LEU A 8 -8.42 9.55 10.15
CA LEU A 8 -9.07 9.63 8.83
C LEU A 8 -8.11 9.24 7.71
N GLY A 9 -6.90 9.78 7.72
CA GLY A 9 -5.89 9.55 6.68
C GLY A 9 -5.29 8.14 6.71
N GLY A 10 -4.91 7.67 7.90
CA GLY A 10 -4.25 6.37 8.07
C GLY A 10 -5.04 5.18 7.50
N PRO A 11 -6.31 5.00 7.90
CA PRO A 11 -7.15 3.92 7.33
C PRO A 11 -7.39 4.05 5.83
N SER A 12 -7.36 5.28 5.29
CA SER A 12 -7.49 5.50 3.84
C SER A 12 -6.27 5.02 3.08
N VAL A 13 -5.07 5.34 3.57
CA VAL A 13 -3.81 4.83 3.00
C VAL A 13 -3.74 3.30 3.10
N LEU A 14 -4.10 2.74 4.26
CA LEU A 14 -4.11 1.29 4.49
C LEU A 14 -5.08 0.57 3.53
N SER A 15 -6.23 1.17 3.26
CA SER A 15 -7.19 0.65 2.29
C SER A 15 -6.64 0.66 0.85
N ASN A 16 -5.96 1.74 0.44
CA ASN A 16 -5.31 1.81 -0.87
C ASN A 16 -4.20 0.76 -0.98
N MET A 17 -3.39 0.61 0.06
CA MET A 17 -2.38 -0.46 0.13
C MET A 17 -3.01 -1.86 0.05
N GLY A 18 -4.23 -2.04 0.60
CA GLY A 18 -4.99 -3.28 0.50
C GLY A 18 -5.49 -3.56 -0.91
N GLN A 19 -5.83 -2.52 -1.69
CA GLN A 19 -6.16 -2.66 -3.11
C GLN A 19 -4.96 -3.07 -3.96
N ASP A 20 -3.77 -2.59 -3.60
CA ASP A 20 -2.51 -2.91 -4.26
C ASP A 20 -1.85 -4.20 -3.73
N ASP A 21 -2.54 -4.99 -2.91
CA ASP A 21 -2.08 -6.25 -2.30
C ASP A 21 -0.80 -6.12 -1.44
N TRP A 22 -0.53 -4.93 -0.88
CA TRP A 22 0.55 -4.72 0.09
C TRP A 22 0.17 -5.11 1.52
N VAL A 23 -1.12 -5.10 1.84
CA VAL A 23 -1.71 -5.51 3.13
C VAL A 23 -2.96 -6.35 2.88
N PRO A 24 -3.44 -7.09 3.88
CA PRO A 24 -4.63 -7.93 3.70
C PRO A 24 -5.83 -7.14 3.16
N ARG A 25 -6.50 -7.70 2.16
CA ARG A 25 -7.69 -7.09 1.52
C ARG A 25 -8.85 -6.80 2.48
N ARG A 26 -8.80 -7.36 3.70
CA ARG A 26 -9.78 -7.06 4.77
C ARG A 26 -9.82 -5.58 5.15
N PHE A 27 -8.75 -4.82 4.90
CA PHE A 27 -8.69 -3.38 5.14
C PHE A 27 -9.37 -2.55 4.04
N THR A 28 -9.69 -3.17 2.90
CA THR A 28 -10.40 -2.51 1.79
C THR A 28 -11.91 -2.48 2.02
N ASN A 29 -12.42 -3.44 2.82
CA ASN A 29 -13.86 -3.57 3.05
C ASN A 29 -14.39 -2.40 3.87
N LEU A 30 -15.47 -1.78 3.36
CA LEU A 30 -16.22 -0.78 4.11
C LEU A 30 -17.22 -1.49 5.02
N SER A 31 -17.40 -0.94 6.22
CA SER A 31 -18.47 -1.34 7.12
C SER A 31 -19.84 -0.91 6.57
N SER A 32 -20.94 -1.43 7.13
CA SER A 32 -22.31 -1.02 6.83
C SER A 32 -22.54 0.50 6.96
N ARG A 33 -21.68 1.20 7.68
CA ARG A 33 -21.67 2.67 7.83
C ARG A 33 -20.73 3.39 6.87
N LEU A 34 -20.26 2.74 5.81
CA LEU A 34 -19.31 3.27 4.81
C LEU A 34 -17.97 3.75 5.41
N VAL A 35 -17.61 3.25 6.59
CA VAL A 35 -16.35 3.58 7.26
C VAL A 35 -15.39 2.40 7.15
N LYS A 36 -14.09 2.68 6.99
CA LYS A 36 -13.00 1.69 6.98
C LYS A 36 -12.70 1.19 8.40
N GLN A 37 -13.69 0.56 9.05
CA GLN A 37 -13.69 0.21 10.46
C GLN A 37 -12.45 -0.61 10.85
N ASN A 38 -12.08 -1.62 10.06
CA ASN A 38 -10.92 -2.47 10.33
C ASN A 38 -9.62 -1.65 10.38
N GLY A 39 -9.48 -0.66 9.50
CA GLY A 39 -8.34 0.24 9.50
C GLY A 39 -8.29 1.12 10.75
N VAL A 40 -9.41 1.70 11.16
CA VAL A 40 -9.50 2.55 12.37
C VAL A 40 -9.15 1.76 13.62
N ILE A 41 -9.70 0.54 13.78
CA ILE A 41 -9.40 -0.34 14.92
C ILE A 41 -7.92 -0.70 14.94
N PHE A 42 -7.35 -1.06 13.77
CA PHE A 42 -5.93 -1.38 13.66
C PHE A 42 -5.04 -0.20 14.08
N PHE A 43 -5.32 1.00 13.57
CA PHE A 43 -4.57 2.21 13.94
C PHE A 43 -4.71 2.54 15.43
N GLY A 44 -5.91 2.41 15.99
CA GLY A 44 -6.15 2.64 17.42
C GLY A 44 -5.36 1.67 18.30
N LEU A 45 -5.40 0.38 17.98
CA LEU A 45 -4.67 -0.67 18.70
C LEU A 45 -3.15 -0.46 18.58
N PHE A 46 -2.67 -0.10 17.39
CA PHE A 46 -1.26 0.17 17.14
C PHE A 46 -0.78 1.42 17.89
N ALA A 47 -1.58 2.48 17.94
CA ALA A 47 -1.28 3.68 18.71
C ALA A 47 -1.16 3.38 20.22
N ILE A 48 -2.11 2.61 20.78
CA ILE A 48 -2.07 2.18 22.18
C ILE A 48 -0.82 1.34 22.44
N ALA A 49 -0.50 0.39 21.56
CA ALA A 49 0.71 -0.43 21.70
C ALA A 49 1.99 0.42 21.72
N ILE A 50 2.11 1.41 20.84
CA ILE A 50 3.26 2.32 20.82
C ILE A 50 3.34 3.12 22.14
N ILE A 51 2.23 3.66 22.63
CA ILE A 51 2.21 4.42 23.88
C ILE A 51 2.68 3.55 25.06
N ILE A 52 2.23 2.31 25.14
CA ILE A 52 2.64 1.37 26.19
C ILE A 52 4.14 1.05 26.06
N LEU A 53 4.61 0.72 24.86
CA LEU A 53 6.01 0.37 24.61
C LEU A 53 6.97 1.55 24.91
N THR A 54 6.56 2.77 24.58
CA THR A 54 7.36 3.98 24.82
C THR A 54 7.17 4.58 26.19
N GLN A 55 6.31 3.97 27.02
CA GLN A 55 5.94 4.49 28.35
C GLN A 55 5.50 5.97 28.31
N GLY A 56 4.92 6.40 27.18
CA GLY A 56 4.50 7.79 26.99
C GLY A 56 5.63 8.79 26.81
N ASN A 57 6.85 8.37 26.52
CA ASN A 57 7.99 9.26 26.33
C ASN A 57 7.85 10.07 25.03
N VAL A 58 7.45 11.34 25.17
CA VAL A 58 7.21 12.24 24.04
C VAL A 58 8.47 12.50 23.22
N LYS A 59 9.65 12.54 23.84
CA LYS A 59 10.91 12.75 23.11
C LYS A 59 11.15 11.62 22.11
N PHE A 60 10.97 10.37 22.55
CA PHE A 60 11.09 9.21 21.68
C PHE A 60 10.07 9.23 20.52
N LEU A 61 8.82 9.58 20.80
CA LEU A 61 7.76 9.68 19.78
C LEU A 61 8.08 10.74 18.73
N VAL A 62 8.62 11.90 19.13
CA VAL A 62 9.03 12.96 18.20
C VAL A 62 10.18 12.51 17.32
N VAL A 63 11.19 11.84 17.88
CA VAL A 63 12.32 11.26 17.12
C VAL A 63 11.82 10.24 16.11
N PHE A 64 11.00 9.31 16.56
CA PHE A 64 10.38 8.26 15.73
C PHE A 64 9.59 8.86 14.55
N TYR A 65 8.76 9.86 14.84
CA TYR A 65 7.99 10.58 13.84
C TYR A 65 8.89 11.30 12.83
N SER A 66 9.89 12.02 13.29
CA SER A 66 10.80 12.80 12.43
C SER A 66 11.54 11.90 11.43
N ILE A 67 12.12 10.79 11.91
CA ILE A 67 12.82 9.83 11.05
C ILE A 67 11.87 9.26 9.99
N ASN A 68 10.67 8.82 10.37
CA ASN A 68 9.71 8.25 9.44
C ASN A 68 9.23 9.25 8.37
N VAL A 69 9.01 10.51 8.76
CA VAL A 69 8.63 11.58 7.84
C VAL A 69 9.74 11.83 6.81
N PHE A 70 10.98 11.96 7.23
CA PHE A 70 12.08 12.21 6.30
C PHE A 70 12.39 11.00 5.41
N ILE A 71 12.25 9.76 5.91
CA ILE A 71 12.31 8.55 5.09
C ILE A 71 11.24 8.60 3.98
N THR A 72 10.00 8.91 4.36
CA THR A 72 8.87 8.96 3.41
C THR A 72 9.08 10.02 2.34
N PHE A 73 9.52 11.21 2.72
CA PHE A 73 9.84 12.28 1.77
C PHE A 73 10.98 11.91 0.84
N THR A 74 12.07 11.36 1.37
CA THR A 74 13.22 10.93 0.56
C THR A 74 12.82 9.85 -0.43
N LEU A 75 12.06 8.84 -0.02
CA LEU A 75 11.56 7.78 -0.92
C LEU A 75 10.60 8.32 -1.98
N SER A 76 9.70 9.22 -1.61
CA SER A 76 8.76 9.85 -2.54
C SER A 76 9.48 10.68 -3.61
N LEU A 77 10.46 11.48 -3.20
CA LEU A 77 11.28 12.28 -4.11
C LEU A 77 12.17 11.42 -5.01
N LEU A 78 12.74 10.33 -4.48
CA LEU A 78 13.46 9.33 -5.28
C LEU A 78 12.55 8.72 -6.33
N GLY A 79 11.33 8.34 -5.96
CA GLY A 79 10.32 7.86 -6.91
C GLY A 79 10.06 8.86 -8.03
N LEU A 80 9.98 10.14 -7.71
CA LEU A 80 9.80 11.21 -8.69
C LEU A 80 11.01 11.38 -9.61
N VAL A 81 12.24 11.26 -9.08
CA VAL A 81 13.47 11.26 -9.90
C VAL A 81 13.46 10.09 -10.88
N VAL A 82 13.17 8.88 -10.42
CA VAL A 82 13.07 7.69 -11.27
C VAL A 82 12.00 7.87 -12.35
N TYR A 83 10.85 8.42 -11.98
CA TYR A 83 9.78 8.71 -12.94
C TYR A 83 10.26 9.63 -14.06
N TRP A 84 10.94 10.75 -13.73
CA TRP A 84 11.46 11.67 -14.73
C TRP A 84 12.61 11.07 -15.55
N CYS A 85 13.43 10.20 -14.98
CA CYS A 85 14.48 9.48 -15.71
C CYS A 85 13.88 8.54 -16.77
N THR A 86 12.73 7.93 -16.48
CA THR A 86 12.06 6.99 -17.39
C THR A 86 11.25 7.72 -18.46
N HIS A 87 10.62 8.86 -18.13
CA HIS A 87 9.75 9.61 -19.03
C HIS A 87 10.44 10.83 -19.67
N ARG A 88 11.52 10.59 -20.39
CA ARG A 88 12.38 11.64 -21.00
C ARG A 88 11.74 12.43 -22.13
N LYS A 89 10.61 12.01 -22.68
CA LYS A 89 9.97 12.60 -23.87
C LYS A 89 9.14 13.87 -23.62
N LYS A 90 8.99 14.33 -22.38
CA LYS A 90 8.18 15.52 -22.05
C LYS A 90 9.03 16.79 -22.10
N GLU A 91 8.45 17.90 -22.64
CA GLU A 91 9.08 19.22 -22.57
C GLU A 91 9.44 19.58 -21.13
N LYS A 92 10.64 20.15 -20.95
CA LYS A 92 11.18 20.60 -19.65
C LYS A 92 11.45 19.45 -18.64
N TRP A 93 11.59 18.18 -19.11
CA TRP A 93 11.89 17.03 -18.25
C TRP A 93 13.17 17.23 -17.44
N PHE A 94 14.22 17.80 -18.06
CA PHE A 94 15.53 18.01 -17.43
C PHE A 94 15.43 18.96 -16.22
N ARG A 95 14.73 20.08 -16.35
CA ARG A 95 14.52 21.05 -15.27
C ARG A 95 13.76 20.42 -14.09
N ARG A 96 12.72 19.64 -14.38
CA ARG A 96 11.91 18.96 -13.36
C ARG A 96 12.69 17.83 -12.67
N MET A 97 13.48 17.07 -13.43
CA MET A 97 14.38 16.05 -12.90
C MET A 97 15.44 16.69 -11.98
N LEU A 98 16.05 17.80 -12.39
CA LEU A 98 17.08 18.48 -11.59
C LEU A 98 16.49 19.00 -10.27
N LEU A 99 15.30 19.61 -10.31
CA LEU A 99 14.61 20.06 -9.09
C LEU A 99 14.30 18.90 -8.14
N SER A 100 13.80 17.78 -8.67
CA SER A 100 13.52 16.60 -7.86
C SER A 100 14.79 15.99 -7.26
N LEU A 101 15.87 15.95 -8.04
CA LEU A 101 17.16 15.45 -7.58
C LEU A 101 17.71 16.34 -6.45
N LEU A 102 17.67 17.66 -6.62
CA LEU A 102 18.15 18.61 -5.62
C LEU A 102 17.34 18.49 -4.33
N ALA A 103 16.01 18.40 -4.42
CA ALA A 103 15.14 18.18 -3.27
C ALA A 103 15.44 16.84 -2.58
N THR A 104 15.69 15.77 -3.35
CA THR A 104 16.07 14.45 -2.80
C THR A 104 17.37 14.52 -2.03
N VAL A 105 18.39 15.20 -2.59
CA VAL A 105 19.70 15.35 -1.93
C VAL A 105 19.55 16.12 -0.61
N ILE A 106 18.81 17.21 -0.60
CA ILE A 106 18.55 17.99 0.63
C ILE A 106 17.85 17.12 1.66
N CYS A 107 16.76 16.42 1.31
CA CYS A 107 16.06 15.55 2.24
C CYS A 107 16.93 14.39 2.73
N ALA A 108 17.80 13.83 1.90
CA ALA A 108 18.72 12.77 2.29
C ALA A 108 19.78 13.26 3.28
N ILE A 109 20.30 14.48 3.09
CA ILE A 109 21.24 15.10 4.02
C ILE A 109 20.58 15.34 5.38
N ILE A 110 19.35 15.88 5.39
CA ILE A 110 18.61 16.12 6.64
C ILE A 110 18.32 14.78 7.34
N LEU A 111 17.92 13.75 6.58
CA LEU A 111 17.69 12.42 7.13
C LEU A 111 18.96 11.85 7.79
N ALA A 112 20.11 11.96 7.12
CA ALA A 112 21.38 11.51 7.66
C ALA A 112 21.78 12.27 8.93
N ASP A 113 21.57 13.58 8.97
CA ASP A 113 21.82 14.42 10.16
C ASP A 113 20.90 14.03 11.34
N VAL A 114 19.61 13.84 11.07
CA VAL A 114 18.63 13.40 12.08
C VAL A 114 18.99 12.03 12.64
N ILE A 115 19.33 11.06 11.78
CA ILE A 115 19.75 9.73 12.23
C ILE A 115 21.03 9.83 13.07
N SER A 116 22.04 10.57 12.61
CA SER A 116 23.33 10.66 13.29
C SER A 116 23.22 11.30 14.67
N LYS A 117 22.40 12.34 14.82
CA LYS A 117 22.22 13.07 16.09
C LYS A 117 21.31 12.34 17.08
N GLN A 118 20.37 11.55 16.57
CA GLN A 118 19.35 10.91 17.40
C GLN A 118 19.55 9.39 17.54
N PHE A 119 20.68 8.87 17.04
CA PHE A 119 20.99 7.44 17.07
C PHE A 119 20.94 6.91 18.52
N ASP A 120 21.59 7.61 19.47
CA ASP A 120 21.62 7.22 20.88
C ASP A 120 20.30 7.48 21.63
N SER A 121 19.41 8.32 21.05
CA SER A 121 18.12 8.69 21.65
C SER A 121 16.93 7.86 21.15
N GLY A 122 17.19 6.66 20.58
CA GLY A 122 16.15 5.74 20.08
C GLY A 122 15.95 5.78 18.56
N GLY A 123 16.80 6.46 17.81
CA GLY A 123 16.72 6.53 16.36
C GLY A 123 16.90 5.17 15.68
N TRP A 124 17.72 4.30 16.22
CA TRP A 124 17.93 2.94 15.70
C TRP A 124 16.69 2.07 15.85
N GLU A 125 15.91 2.24 16.94
CA GLU A 125 14.65 1.52 17.16
C GLU A 125 13.59 1.93 16.12
N ALA A 126 13.55 3.22 15.75
CA ALA A 126 12.69 3.72 14.69
C ALA A 126 13.03 3.09 13.32
N LEU A 127 14.32 3.01 12.99
CA LEU A 127 14.79 2.37 11.76
C LEU A 127 14.46 0.90 11.75
N LEU A 128 14.70 0.18 12.84
CA LEU A 128 14.42 -1.24 12.98
C LEU A 128 12.93 -1.52 12.81
N THR A 129 12.07 -0.76 13.48
CA THR A 129 10.60 -0.90 13.35
C THR A 129 10.14 -0.64 11.92
N THR A 130 10.70 0.37 11.25
CA THR A 130 10.38 0.68 9.85
C THR A 130 10.79 -0.45 8.92
N VAL A 131 12.00 -1.00 9.09
CA VAL A 131 12.49 -2.14 8.29
C VAL A 131 11.63 -3.38 8.50
N ILE A 132 11.23 -3.68 9.73
CA ILE A 132 10.33 -4.81 10.04
C ILE A 132 8.99 -4.62 9.31
N MET A 133 8.39 -3.43 9.39
CA MET A 133 7.11 -3.15 8.73
C MET A 133 7.20 -3.24 7.21
N VAL A 134 8.25 -2.69 6.62
CA VAL A 134 8.47 -2.77 5.17
C VAL A 134 8.68 -4.23 4.74
N THR A 135 9.47 -4.99 5.48
CA THR A 135 9.72 -6.40 5.20
C THR A 135 8.43 -7.22 5.26
N LEU A 136 7.59 -6.95 6.26
CA LEU A 136 6.29 -7.60 6.41
C LEU A 136 5.37 -7.27 5.23
N CYS A 137 5.30 -6.01 4.80
CA CYS A 137 4.52 -5.61 3.63
C CYS A 137 5.03 -6.27 2.33
N VAL A 138 6.34 -6.32 2.12
CA VAL A 138 6.94 -6.98 0.95
C VAL A 138 6.66 -8.49 0.97
N PHE A 139 6.74 -9.12 2.14
CA PHE A 139 6.40 -10.54 2.31
C PHE A 139 4.94 -10.81 1.95
N LEU A 140 4.02 -10.00 2.47
CA LEU A 140 2.59 -10.10 2.15
C LEU A 140 2.35 -9.92 0.65
N LYS A 141 2.94 -8.91 0.02
CA LYS A 141 2.81 -8.68 -1.42
C LYS A 141 3.32 -9.87 -2.24
N ARG A 142 4.46 -10.45 -1.87
CA ARG A 142 4.99 -11.66 -2.55
C ARG A 142 4.05 -12.84 -2.40
N TYR A 143 3.45 -12.99 -1.22
CA TYR A 143 2.48 -14.04 -0.95
C TYR A 143 1.22 -13.88 -1.82
N TYR A 144 0.63 -12.68 -1.86
CA TYR A 144 -0.55 -12.39 -2.69
C TYR A 144 -0.26 -12.55 -4.19
N ASN A 145 0.87 -12.06 -4.66
CA ASN A 145 1.27 -12.21 -6.07
C ASN A 145 1.42 -13.69 -6.48
N LYS A 146 1.84 -14.57 -5.57
CA LYS A 146 1.91 -16.02 -5.82
C LYS A 146 0.51 -16.62 -5.95
N TYR A 147 -0.43 -16.22 -5.11
CA TYR A 147 -1.82 -16.66 -5.18
C TYR A 147 -2.52 -16.18 -6.46
N GLU A 148 -2.30 -14.94 -6.86
CA GLU A 148 -2.88 -14.38 -8.07
C GLU A 148 -2.38 -15.11 -9.33
N LYS A 149 -1.10 -15.44 -9.38
CA LYS A 149 -0.53 -16.26 -10.48
C LYS A 149 -1.12 -17.65 -10.53
N LEU A 150 -1.40 -18.29 -9.39
CA LEU A 150 -2.05 -19.59 -9.30
C LEU A 150 -3.50 -19.50 -9.75
N LYS A 151 -4.23 -18.46 -9.31
CA LYS A 151 -5.62 -18.21 -9.73
C LYS A 151 -5.72 -18.02 -11.25
N LYS A 152 -4.87 -17.16 -11.84
CA LYS A 152 -4.81 -16.95 -13.29
C LYS A 152 -4.48 -18.23 -14.07
N LYS A 153 -3.65 -19.11 -13.52
CA LYS A 153 -3.40 -20.44 -14.14
C LYS A 153 -4.64 -21.33 -14.09
N LEU A 154 -5.36 -21.35 -12.97
CA LEU A 154 -6.61 -22.10 -12.82
C LEU A 154 -7.69 -21.58 -13.79
N ASP A 155 -7.88 -20.26 -13.83
CA ASP A 155 -8.85 -19.61 -14.71
C ASP A 155 -8.56 -19.95 -16.18
N LYS A 156 -7.27 -19.90 -16.58
CA LYS A 156 -6.85 -20.28 -17.95
C LYS A 156 -7.10 -21.77 -18.27
N THR A 157 -6.93 -22.65 -17.29
CA THR A 157 -7.19 -24.08 -17.46
C THR A 157 -8.70 -24.34 -17.56
N LEU A 158 -9.52 -23.64 -16.78
CA LEU A 158 -10.97 -23.73 -16.83
C LEU A 158 -11.53 -23.14 -18.13
N GLU A 159 -10.99 -22.03 -18.61
CA GLU A 159 -11.37 -21.37 -19.86
C GLU A 159 -11.12 -22.30 -21.07
N VAL A 160 -9.98 -23.00 -21.07
CA VAL A 160 -9.65 -24.02 -22.08
C VAL A 160 -10.61 -25.21 -21.98
N SER A 161 -11.00 -25.60 -20.77
CA SER A 161 -11.95 -26.72 -20.57
C SER A 161 -13.38 -26.39 -21.03
N ILE A 162 -13.82 -25.14 -20.80
CA ILE A 162 -15.17 -24.70 -21.24
C ILE A 162 -15.21 -24.43 -22.75
N GLY A 163 -14.10 -23.96 -23.33
CA GLY A 163 -14.00 -23.66 -24.76
C GLY A 163 -13.94 -24.90 -25.66
N THR A 164 -13.75 -26.10 -25.10
CA THR A 164 -13.69 -27.37 -25.87
C THR A 164 -15.05 -28.02 -26.01
N ASP A 165 -16.02 -27.69 -25.15
CA ASP A 165 -17.41 -28.09 -25.42
C ASP A 165 -17.99 -27.15 -26.48
N LYS A 166 -18.12 -27.70 -27.71
CA LYS A 166 -18.89 -27.07 -28.79
C LYS A 166 -20.24 -26.68 -28.20
N ILE A 167 -20.46 -25.36 -28.06
CA ILE A 167 -21.78 -24.81 -27.80
C ILE A 167 -22.63 -25.28 -29.00
N THR A 168 -23.33 -26.38 -28.84
CA THR A 168 -24.37 -26.77 -29.75
C THR A 168 -25.43 -25.69 -29.65
N ASN A 169 -25.48 -24.83 -30.67
CA ASN A 169 -26.55 -23.86 -30.84
C ASN A 169 -27.86 -24.58 -30.94
N HIS A 170 -28.47 -24.96 -29.81
CA HIS A 170 -29.87 -25.31 -29.78
C HIS A 170 -30.69 -24.06 -30.09
N PRO A 171 -31.59 -24.09 -31.05
CA PRO A 171 -32.49 -22.97 -31.31
C PRO A 171 -33.24 -22.65 -30.02
N ILE A 172 -33.14 -21.39 -29.58
CA ILE A 172 -33.80 -20.89 -28.36
C ILE A 172 -35.31 -21.05 -28.58
N GLN A 173 -35.95 -21.95 -27.84
CA GLN A 173 -37.40 -22.01 -27.78
C GLN A 173 -37.92 -20.76 -27.08
N GLN A 174 -38.76 -19.99 -27.76
CA GLN A 174 -39.28 -18.70 -27.24
C GLN A 174 -40.12 -18.84 -25.97
N ASP A 175 -40.64 -20.02 -25.65
CA ASP A 175 -41.49 -20.29 -24.48
C ASP A 175 -40.75 -21.04 -23.32
N ALA A 176 -39.43 -21.22 -23.42
CA ALA A 176 -38.69 -21.88 -22.35
C ALA A 176 -38.40 -20.90 -21.18
N PRO A 177 -38.54 -21.35 -19.90
CA PRO A 177 -38.20 -20.54 -18.77
C PRO A 177 -36.72 -20.19 -18.80
N THR A 178 -36.41 -18.88 -18.91
CA THR A 178 -35.04 -18.37 -19.03
C THR A 178 -34.45 -18.16 -17.65
N ALA A 179 -33.44 -18.93 -17.26
CA ALA A 179 -32.65 -18.67 -16.06
C ALA A 179 -31.50 -17.74 -16.42
N VAL A 180 -31.49 -16.54 -15.88
CA VAL A 180 -30.39 -15.59 -16.03
C VAL A 180 -29.42 -15.79 -14.90
N PHE A 181 -28.26 -16.39 -15.18
CA PHE A 181 -27.14 -16.44 -14.24
C PHE A 181 -26.31 -15.18 -14.40
N LEU A 182 -26.33 -14.30 -13.41
CA LEU A 182 -25.37 -13.20 -13.30
C LEU A 182 -24.01 -13.81 -12.93
N VAL A 183 -23.21 -14.16 -13.94
CA VAL A 183 -21.81 -14.48 -13.72
C VAL A 183 -21.10 -13.15 -13.45
N SER A 184 -20.83 -12.86 -12.18
CA SER A 184 -19.89 -11.80 -11.79
C SER A 184 -18.57 -12.12 -12.48
N GLY A 185 -18.17 -11.27 -13.42
CA GLY A 185 -17.07 -11.53 -14.32
C GLY A 185 -15.84 -12.08 -13.61
N LEU A 186 -15.24 -13.08 -14.24
CA LEU A 186 -13.90 -13.55 -13.97
C LEU A 186 -12.93 -12.41 -14.32
N GLY A 187 -12.83 -11.42 -13.41
CA GLY A 187 -11.93 -10.29 -13.49
C GLY A 187 -10.77 -10.45 -12.53
#